data_286bb8c175eecc7cb69b62dacfc0a74d
#
_entry.id   286bb8c175eecc7cb69b62dacfc0a74d
#
_cell.length_a   1.000
_cell.length_b   1.000
_cell.length_c   1.000
_cell.angle_alpha   90.00
_cell.angle_beta   90.00
_cell.angle_gamma   90.00
#
_symmetry.space_group_name_H-M   'P 1'
#
loop_
_entity.id
_entity.type
_entity.pdbx_description
1 polymer ?
#
loop_
_entity_poly.entity_id
_entity_poly.type
_entity_poly.pdbx_seq_one_letter_code
_entity_poly.pdbx_strand_id
1 'polypeptide(L)'
;MIQDPQYLIHREWMSQAIALAQAAGDAGEVPVGAIVVDPYGKAIARTENRRERDHDPTAHAEILALRAAGQVLQNWHLNGCTLYVTLEPCPMCAGAIAQSRLSLLVYGADDPKSGAIRTVLNLPDSPASFHRLSVLGGILESPCREQLQSWFSQRRQSPSTKS
;
A
#
# COMPACT_ATOMS: atom_id res chain seq x y z
N MET A 1 20.95 -4.57 21.15
CA MET A 1 20.69 -5.13 19.81
C MET A 1 20.97 -4.06 18.76
N ILE A 2 21.89 -4.34 17.86
CA ILE A 2 22.10 -3.47 16.70
C ILE A 2 20.91 -3.72 15.76
N GLN A 3 20.04 -2.72 15.59
CA GLN A 3 18.96 -2.82 14.60
C GLN A 3 19.56 -2.72 13.20
N ASP A 4 19.11 -3.61 12.31
CA ASP A 4 19.50 -3.57 10.91
C ASP A 4 19.14 -2.18 10.32
N PRO A 5 20.12 -1.45 9.74
CA PRO A 5 19.84 -0.14 9.13
C PRO A 5 18.75 -0.19 8.05
N GLN A 6 18.67 -1.29 7.30
CA GLN A 6 17.64 -1.46 6.27
C GLN A 6 16.24 -1.52 6.88
N TYR A 7 16.10 -2.21 8.01
CA TYR A 7 14.84 -2.26 8.75
C TYR A 7 14.39 -0.88 9.24
N LEU A 8 15.32 -0.05 9.72
CA LEU A 8 15.03 1.32 10.16
C LEU A 8 14.52 2.19 8.99
N ILE A 9 15.09 2.03 7.81
CA ILE A 9 14.64 2.73 6.59
C ILE A 9 13.21 2.31 6.24
N HIS A 10 12.90 1.02 6.27
CA HIS A 10 11.55 0.51 6.02
C HIS A 10 10.54 1.04 7.03
N ARG A 11 10.91 1.09 8.30
CA ARG A 11 10.05 1.66 9.35
C ARG A 11 9.75 3.14 9.11
N GLU A 12 10.75 3.91 8.72
CA GLU A 12 10.59 5.35 8.46
C GLU A 12 9.60 5.58 7.31
N TRP A 13 9.76 4.88 6.19
CA TRP A 13 8.82 5.00 5.07
C TRP A 13 7.43 4.52 5.45
N MET A 14 7.32 3.42 6.18
CA MET A 14 6.01 2.92 6.63
C MET A 14 5.33 3.91 7.58
N SER A 15 6.07 4.57 8.46
CA SER A 15 5.55 5.62 9.33
C SER A 15 4.93 6.77 8.52
N GLN A 16 5.58 7.16 7.43
CA GLN A 16 5.04 8.18 6.51
C GLN A 16 3.81 7.69 5.75
N ALA A 17 3.78 6.42 5.36
CA ALA A 17 2.60 5.81 4.74
C ALA A 17 1.41 5.77 5.70
N ILE A 18 1.64 5.51 6.98
CA ILE A 18 0.60 5.56 8.03
C ILE A 18 0.02 6.97 8.14
N ALA A 19 0.83 8.01 8.06
CA ALA A 19 0.34 9.40 8.06
C ALA A 19 -0.57 9.70 6.86
N LEU A 20 -0.23 9.18 5.68
CA LEU A 20 -1.09 9.28 4.49
C LEU A 20 -2.40 8.50 4.69
N ALA A 21 -2.34 7.32 5.28
CA ALA A 21 -3.52 6.54 5.61
C ALA A 21 -4.44 7.29 6.58
N GLN A 22 -3.87 7.98 7.57
CA GLN A 22 -4.64 8.81 8.51
C GLN A 22 -5.39 9.92 7.77
N ALA A 23 -4.74 10.59 6.84
CA ALA A 23 -5.37 11.63 6.03
C ALA A 23 -6.54 11.05 5.20
N ALA A 24 -6.40 9.86 4.63
CA ALA A 24 -7.48 9.16 3.94
C ALA A 24 -8.65 8.88 4.89
N GLY A 25 -8.38 8.33 6.07
CA GLY A 25 -9.38 8.02 7.09
C GLY A 25 -10.15 9.27 7.54
N ASP A 26 -9.45 10.38 7.76
CA ASP A 26 -10.05 11.66 8.14
C ASP A 26 -10.94 12.22 7.03
N ALA A 27 -10.66 11.89 5.79
CA ALA A 27 -11.46 12.28 4.62
C ALA A 27 -12.62 11.30 4.31
N GLY A 28 -12.84 10.28 5.14
CA GLY A 28 -13.93 9.32 4.97
C GLY A 28 -13.58 8.08 4.14
N GLU A 29 -12.33 7.90 3.79
CA GLU A 29 -11.84 6.73 3.06
C GLU A 29 -11.32 5.65 4.01
N VAL A 30 -11.36 4.39 3.58
CA VAL A 30 -10.62 3.34 4.30
C VAL A 30 -9.15 3.76 4.37
N PRO A 31 -8.54 3.79 5.57
CA PRO A 31 -7.20 4.36 5.76
C PRO A 31 -6.11 3.44 5.20
N VAL A 32 -5.71 3.71 3.97
CA VAL A 32 -4.57 3.08 3.31
C VAL A 32 -3.71 4.16 2.69
N GLY A 33 -2.42 4.13 2.96
CA GLY A 33 -1.41 5.03 2.40
C GLY A 33 -0.34 4.26 1.66
N ALA A 34 0.21 4.85 0.62
CA ALA A 34 1.25 4.24 -0.21
C ALA A 34 2.30 5.24 -0.66
N ILE A 35 3.55 4.78 -0.73
CA ILE A 35 4.70 5.58 -1.17
C ILE A 35 5.54 4.74 -2.12
N VAL A 36 5.91 5.29 -3.28
CA VAL A 36 6.94 4.69 -4.13
C VAL A 36 8.25 5.43 -3.94
N VAL A 37 9.30 4.67 -3.63
CA VAL A 37 10.67 5.16 -3.44
C VAL A 37 11.53 4.64 -4.58
N ASP A 38 12.29 5.53 -5.23
CA ASP A 38 13.16 5.18 -6.34
C ASP A 38 14.45 4.49 -5.88
N PRO A 39 15.30 3.98 -6.82
CA PRO A 39 16.53 3.29 -6.45
C PRO A 39 17.54 4.15 -5.68
N TYR A 40 17.37 5.48 -5.70
CA TYR A 40 18.26 6.42 -5.03
C TYR A 40 17.75 6.84 -3.65
N GLY A 41 16.64 6.26 -3.18
CA GLY A 41 16.06 6.56 -1.88
C GLY A 41 15.15 7.79 -1.86
N LYS A 42 14.71 8.26 -3.02
CA LYS A 42 13.80 9.40 -3.14
C LYS A 42 12.34 8.93 -3.29
N ALA A 43 11.44 9.51 -2.51
CA ALA A 43 10.01 9.32 -2.71
C ALA A 43 9.54 10.03 -3.98
N ILE A 44 9.03 9.28 -4.93
CA ILE A 44 8.52 9.80 -6.21
C ILE A 44 7.00 9.77 -6.32
N ALA A 45 6.32 9.11 -5.38
CA ALA A 45 4.87 9.13 -5.27
C ALA A 45 4.47 8.97 -3.80
N ARG A 46 3.51 9.77 -3.35
CA ARG A 46 2.89 9.70 -2.02
C ARG A 46 1.40 9.80 -2.23
N THR A 47 0.66 8.75 -1.91
CA THR A 47 -0.76 8.65 -2.20
C THR A 47 -1.53 8.04 -1.04
N GLU A 48 -2.83 8.24 -1.06
CA GLU A 48 -3.78 7.68 -0.12
C GLU A 48 -5.01 7.18 -0.86
N ASN A 49 -5.78 6.30 -0.25
CA ASN A 49 -7.02 5.80 -0.83
C ASN A 49 -7.99 6.96 -1.11
N ARG A 50 -8.54 7.00 -2.32
CA ARG A 50 -9.45 8.04 -2.80
C ARG A 50 -10.70 7.48 -3.49
N ARG A 51 -11.01 6.21 -3.28
CA ARG A 51 -12.09 5.53 -4.00
C ARG A 51 -13.42 6.25 -3.92
N GLU A 52 -13.81 6.74 -2.73
CA GLU A 52 -15.05 7.46 -2.53
C GLU A 52 -14.99 8.88 -3.10
N ARG A 53 -13.94 9.64 -2.76
CA ARG A 53 -13.78 11.04 -3.19
C ARG A 53 -13.71 11.19 -4.70
N ASP A 54 -13.03 10.27 -5.39
CA ASP A 54 -12.83 10.33 -6.84
C ASP A 54 -13.91 9.55 -7.61
N HIS A 55 -14.87 8.91 -6.91
CA HIS A 55 -15.87 8.02 -7.54
C HIS A 55 -15.20 7.02 -8.49
N ASP A 56 -14.07 6.45 -8.08
CA ASP A 56 -13.25 5.58 -8.90
C ASP A 56 -12.98 4.27 -8.15
N PRO A 57 -13.53 3.13 -8.63
CA PRO A 57 -13.35 1.83 -7.98
C PRO A 57 -11.89 1.36 -7.99
N THR A 58 -11.04 1.95 -8.83
CA THR A 58 -9.63 1.59 -8.94
C THR A 58 -8.71 2.52 -8.14
N ALA A 59 -9.23 3.59 -7.52
CA ALA A 59 -8.42 4.61 -6.84
C ALA A 59 -7.96 4.16 -5.45
N HIS A 60 -7.42 2.95 -5.35
CA HIS A 60 -6.66 2.50 -4.19
C HIS A 60 -5.32 3.22 -4.12
N ALA A 61 -4.78 3.41 -2.91
CA ALA A 61 -3.52 4.10 -2.71
C ALA A 61 -2.39 3.52 -3.59
N GLU A 62 -2.34 2.19 -3.72
CA GLU A 62 -1.31 1.49 -4.50
C GLU A 62 -1.40 1.84 -6.00
N ILE A 63 -2.60 1.81 -6.57
CA ILE A 63 -2.83 2.16 -7.99
C ILE A 63 -2.41 3.60 -8.25
N LEU A 64 -2.82 4.52 -7.38
CA LEU A 64 -2.46 5.94 -7.51
C LEU A 64 -0.95 6.14 -7.41
N ALA A 65 -0.28 5.40 -6.50
CA ALA A 65 1.17 5.48 -6.34
C ALA A 65 1.91 4.98 -7.58
N LEU A 66 1.51 3.83 -8.15
CA LEU A 66 2.12 3.29 -9.35
C LEU A 66 1.96 4.24 -10.55
N ARG A 67 0.76 4.81 -10.71
CA ARG A 67 0.47 5.78 -11.78
C ARG A 67 1.32 7.04 -11.65
N ALA A 68 1.39 7.61 -10.45
CA ALA A 68 2.19 8.80 -10.17
C ALA A 68 3.68 8.54 -10.40
N ALA A 69 4.20 7.40 -9.94
CA ALA A 69 5.60 7.03 -10.14
C ALA A 69 5.94 6.87 -11.62
N GLY A 70 5.08 6.24 -12.39
CA GLY A 70 5.25 6.10 -13.84
C GLY A 70 5.32 7.45 -14.55
N GLN A 71 4.51 8.41 -14.12
CA GLN A 71 4.55 9.78 -14.67
C GLN A 71 5.86 10.48 -14.32
N VAL A 72 6.33 10.37 -13.09
CA VAL A 72 7.59 10.98 -12.67
C VAL A 72 8.77 10.40 -13.45
N LEU A 73 8.82 9.08 -13.62
CA LEU A 73 9.90 8.39 -14.31
C LEU A 73 9.77 8.44 -15.85
N GLN A 74 8.62 8.87 -16.36
CA GLN A 74 8.29 8.81 -17.79
C GLN A 74 8.51 7.40 -18.34
N ASN A 75 8.10 6.40 -17.56
CA ASN A 75 8.28 5.00 -17.86
C ASN A 75 7.26 4.16 -17.07
N TRP A 76 6.64 3.18 -17.70
CA TRP A 76 5.75 2.27 -16.99
C TRP A 76 6.51 1.21 -16.16
N HIS A 77 7.78 0.94 -16.50
CA HIS A 77 8.65 0.06 -15.68
C HIS A 77 9.12 0.80 -14.45
N LEU A 78 8.86 0.22 -13.28
CA LEU A 78 9.32 0.77 -12.00
C LEU A 78 10.51 -0.03 -11.45
N ASN A 79 11.45 -0.39 -12.33
CA ASN A 79 12.62 -1.19 -11.96
C ASN A 79 13.43 -0.50 -10.85
N GLY A 80 13.81 -1.26 -9.85
CA GLY A 80 14.59 -0.76 -8.72
C GLY A 80 13.78 0.05 -7.70
N CYS A 81 12.50 0.30 -7.95
CA CYS A 81 11.62 1.02 -7.02
C CYS A 81 11.05 0.09 -5.94
N THR A 82 10.75 0.69 -4.79
CA THR A 82 10.07 0.04 -3.66
C THR A 82 8.71 0.70 -3.45
N LEU A 83 7.67 -0.11 -3.29
CA LEU A 83 6.35 0.36 -2.86
C LEU A 83 6.17 0.03 -1.37
N TYR A 84 5.86 1.05 -0.58
CA TYR A 84 5.43 0.93 0.80
C TYR A 84 3.93 1.14 0.87
N VAL A 85 3.21 0.24 1.49
CA VAL A 85 1.75 0.34 1.67
C VAL A 85 1.35 -0.20 3.05
N THR A 86 0.41 0.47 3.69
CA THR A 86 0.02 0.13 5.08
C THR A 86 -0.76 -1.17 5.21
N LEU A 87 -1.42 -1.61 4.14
CA LEU A 87 -2.22 -2.84 4.09
C LEU A 87 -1.76 -3.71 2.94
N GLU A 88 -1.76 -5.02 3.15
CA GLU A 88 -1.48 -6.01 2.10
C GLU A 88 -2.36 -5.75 0.87
N PRO A 89 -1.79 -5.64 -0.34
CA PRO A 89 -2.55 -5.37 -1.55
C PRO A 89 -3.61 -6.41 -1.87
N CYS A 90 -4.77 -5.94 -2.35
CA CYS A 90 -5.85 -6.75 -2.87
C CYS A 90 -5.49 -7.34 -4.26
N PRO A 91 -6.34 -8.23 -4.85
CA PRO A 91 -6.03 -8.83 -6.15
C PRO A 91 -5.80 -7.81 -7.28
N MET A 92 -6.57 -6.73 -7.32
CA MET A 92 -6.40 -5.66 -8.32
C MET A 92 -5.03 -5.01 -8.20
N CYS A 93 -4.65 -4.61 -6.98
CA CYS A 93 -3.39 -3.93 -6.72
C CYS A 93 -2.19 -4.87 -6.87
N ALA A 94 -2.31 -6.12 -6.42
CA ALA A 94 -1.27 -7.12 -6.59
C ALA A 94 -0.98 -7.40 -8.07
N GLY A 95 -2.02 -7.46 -8.90
CA GLY A 95 -1.88 -7.59 -10.35
C GLY A 95 -1.18 -6.39 -10.98
N ALA A 96 -1.57 -5.18 -10.59
CA ALA A 96 -0.93 -3.95 -11.06
C ALA A 96 0.54 -3.86 -10.64
N ILE A 97 0.85 -4.23 -9.40
CA ILE A 97 2.22 -4.28 -8.87
C ILE A 97 3.08 -5.24 -9.70
N ALA A 98 2.57 -6.44 -9.99
CA ALA A 98 3.28 -7.40 -10.82
C ALA A 98 3.54 -6.86 -12.23
N GLN A 99 2.55 -6.21 -12.84
CA GLN A 99 2.67 -5.61 -14.18
C GLN A 99 3.66 -4.45 -14.22
N SER A 100 3.80 -3.69 -13.15
CA SER A 100 4.64 -2.50 -13.10
C SER A 100 6.14 -2.79 -13.02
N ARG A 101 6.56 -4.04 -12.89
CA ARG A 101 7.97 -4.45 -12.71
C ARG A 101 8.62 -3.86 -11.46
N LEU A 102 7.84 -3.58 -10.43
CA LEU A 102 8.34 -3.14 -9.13
C LEU A 102 9.34 -4.15 -8.55
N SER A 103 10.40 -3.68 -7.91
CA SER A 103 11.46 -4.57 -7.37
C SER A 103 11.15 -5.08 -5.98
N LEU A 104 10.59 -4.24 -5.10
CA LEU A 104 10.28 -4.61 -3.72
C LEU A 104 8.93 -4.04 -3.31
N LEU A 105 8.11 -4.88 -2.72
CA LEU A 105 6.89 -4.50 -2.02
C LEU A 105 7.11 -4.66 -0.51
N VAL A 106 6.87 -3.59 0.24
CA VAL A 106 6.87 -3.59 1.71
C VAL A 106 5.48 -3.22 2.18
N TYR A 107 4.83 -4.09 2.97
CA TYR A 107 3.51 -3.78 3.51
C TYR A 107 3.47 -3.93 5.04
N GLY A 108 2.49 -3.27 5.65
CA GLY A 108 2.30 -3.29 7.10
C GLY A 108 1.48 -4.47 7.57
N ALA A 109 0.16 -4.37 7.53
CA ALA A 109 -0.76 -5.38 8.05
C ALA A 109 -1.24 -6.35 6.96
N ASP A 110 -1.39 -7.62 7.33
CA ASP A 110 -2.07 -8.61 6.48
C ASP A 110 -3.55 -8.28 6.34
N ASP A 111 -4.12 -8.60 5.17
CA ASP A 111 -5.56 -8.48 4.94
C ASP A 111 -6.18 -9.89 4.92
N PRO A 112 -6.90 -10.28 5.99
CA PRO A 112 -7.46 -11.64 6.08
C PRO A 112 -8.62 -11.89 5.12
N LYS A 113 -9.20 -10.84 4.53
CA LYS A 113 -10.35 -10.96 3.63
C LYS A 113 -9.96 -11.01 2.16
N SER A 114 -9.02 -10.17 1.74
CA SER A 114 -8.68 -9.99 0.32
C SER A 114 -7.20 -9.82 0.04
N GLY A 115 -6.32 -10.11 0.99
CA GLY A 115 -4.89 -10.04 0.80
C GLY A 115 -4.43 -10.99 -0.32
N ALA A 116 -3.80 -10.43 -1.35
CA ALA A 116 -3.44 -11.17 -2.54
C ALA A 116 -1.93 -11.35 -2.72
N ILE A 117 -1.15 -11.04 -1.69
CA ILE A 117 0.31 -11.22 -1.67
C ILE A 117 0.65 -12.54 -0.98
N ARG A 118 0.11 -12.80 0.23
CA ARG A 118 0.42 -13.99 1.04
C ARG A 118 -0.77 -14.58 1.78
N THR A 119 -1.80 -13.79 2.10
CA THR A 119 -2.81 -14.17 3.10
C THR A 119 -3.94 -15.01 2.51
N VAL A 120 -4.60 -14.55 1.45
CA VAL A 120 -5.70 -15.28 0.79
C VAL A 120 -5.24 -15.82 -0.55
N LEU A 121 -4.53 -15.02 -1.34
CA LEU A 121 -3.92 -15.41 -2.60
C LEU A 121 -2.43 -15.09 -2.56
N ASN A 122 -1.66 -15.74 -3.43
CA ASN A 122 -0.25 -15.45 -3.64
C ASN A 122 -0.02 -15.16 -5.14
N LEU A 123 -0.49 -14.00 -5.59
CA LEU A 123 -0.36 -13.58 -6.99
C LEU A 123 1.10 -13.42 -7.44
N PRO A 124 2.04 -12.91 -6.62
CA PRO A 124 3.44 -12.81 -7.04
C PRO A 124 4.08 -14.13 -7.44
N ASP A 125 3.65 -15.24 -6.84
CA ASP A 125 4.15 -16.59 -7.16
C ASP A 125 3.27 -17.32 -8.17
N SER A 126 2.24 -16.67 -8.72
CA SER A 126 1.37 -17.24 -9.73
C SER A 126 2.10 -17.38 -11.07
N PRO A 127 1.79 -18.42 -11.87
CA PRO A 127 2.29 -18.55 -13.25
C PRO A 127 1.96 -17.35 -14.16
N ALA A 128 0.95 -16.55 -13.78
CA ALA A 128 0.58 -15.32 -14.50
C ALA A 128 1.52 -14.14 -14.22
N SER A 129 2.39 -14.25 -13.21
CA SER A 129 3.34 -13.20 -12.84
C SER A 129 4.73 -13.54 -13.41
N PHE A 130 5.13 -12.85 -14.48
CA PHE A 130 6.40 -13.10 -15.16
C PHE A 130 7.58 -12.35 -14.52
N HIS A 131 7.29 -11.35 -13.70
CA HIS A 131 8.30 -10.54 -13.02
C HIS A 131 8.51 -11.06 -11.59
N ARG A 132 9.77 -11.11 -11.16
CA ARG A 132 10.12 -11.52 -9.80
C ARG A 132 10.00 -10.33 -8.85
N LEU A 133 9.00 -10.35 -7.98
CA LEU A 133 8.77 -9.36 -6.95
C LEU A 133 9.35 -9.88 -5.62
N SER A 134 10.20 -9.08 -4.97
CA SER A 134 10.56 -9.31 -3.57
C SER A 134 9.51 -8.69 -2.65
N VAL A 135 9.18 -9.38 -1.56
CA VAL A 135 8.11 -8.99 -0.63
C VAL A 135 8.62 -9.01 0.80
N LEU A 136 8.30 -7.96 1.54
CA LEU A 136 8.54 -7.87 2.98
C LEU A 136 7.26 -7.39 3.66
N GLY A 137 6.61 -8.26 4.44
CA GLY A 137 5.40 -7.93 5.19
C GLY A 137 5.68 -7.72 6.67
N GLY A 138 4.74 -7.09 7.38
CA GLY A 138 4.79 -6.95 8.83
C GLY A 138 5.56 -5.73 9.34
N ILE A 139 5.91 -4.78 8.51
CA ILE A 139 6.61 -3.56 8.94
C ILE A 139 5.58 -2.61 9.59
N LEU A 140 5.77 -2.33 10.87
CA LEU A 140 4.80 -1.60 11.71
C LEU A 140 3.39 -2.22 11.61
N GLU A 141 3.32 -3.53 11.65
CA GLU A 141 2.08 -4.30 11.49
C GLU A 141 1.02 -3.85 12.49
N SER A 142 1.34 -3.76 13.78
CA SER A 142 0.38 -3.41 14.82
C SER A 142 -0.19 -2.00 14.63
N PRO A 143 0.62 -0.95 14.43
CA PRO A 143 0.09 0.38 14.12
C PRO A 143 -0.81 0.42 12.89
N CYS A 144 -0.44 -0.28 11.81
CA CYS A 144 -1.25 -0.36 10.61
C CYS A 144 -2.60 -1.04 10.86
N ARG A 145 -2.59 -2.17 11.55
CA ARG A 145 -3.81 -2.92 11.88
C ARG A 145 -4.72 -2.13 12.82
N GLU A 146 -4.16 -1.52 13.85
CA GLU A 146 -4.92 -0.73 14.83
C GLU A 146 -5.59 0.47 14.17
N GLN A 147 -4.92 1.14 13.25
CA GLN A 147 -5.48 2.26 12.49
C GLN A 147 -6.74 1.84 11.70
N LEU A 148 -6.68 0.71 11.02
CA LEU A 148 -7.82 0.16 10.27
C LEU A 148 -8.96 -0.24 11.22
N GLN A 149 -8.66 -1.00 12.26
CA GLN A 149 -9.64 -1.48 13.22
C GLN A 149 -10.34 -0.31 13.93
N SER A 150 -9.61 0.71 14.33
CA SER A 150 -10.16 1.91 14.96
C SER A 150 -11.11 2.66 14.02
N TRP A 151 -10.74 2.84 12.76
CA TRP A 151 -11.58 3.51 11.78
C TRP A 151 -12.89 2.76 11.51
N PHE A 152 -12.84 1.44 11.32
CA PHE A 152 -14.03 0.62 11.13
C PHE A 152 -14.91 0.59 12.39
N SER A 153 -14.32 0.53 13.58
CA SER A 153 -15.03 0.55 14.84
C SER A 153 -15.83 1.85 15.02
N GLN A 154 -15.22 2.99 14.74
CA GLN A 154 -15.87 4.30 14.81
C GLN A 154 -17.07 4.39 13.85
N ARG A 155 -16.96 3.83 12.67
CA ARG A 155 -18.05 3.84 11.68
C ARG A 155 -19.20 2.94 12.05
N ARG A 156 -18.96 1.80 12.69
CA ARG A 156 -20.03 0.93 13.19
C ARG A 156 -20.84 1.57 14.32
N GLN A 157 -20.24 2.49 15.08
CA GLN A 157 -20.89 3.20 16.19
C GLN A 157 -21.68 4.42 15.72
N SER A 158 -21.44 4.94 14.53
CA SER A 158 -22.19 6.06 13.98
C SER A 158 -23.46 5.53 13.32
N PRO A 159 -24.69 5.99 13.73
CA PRO A 159 -25.90 5.58 13.04
C PRO A 159 -25.81 6.05 11.59
N SER A 160 -26.05 5.13 10.64
CA SER A 160 -26.12 5.49 9.24
C SER A 160 -27.33 6.41 9.06
N THR A 161 -27.10 7.69 8.82
CA THR A 161 -28.12 8.57 8.25
C THR A 161 -28.34 8.11 6.81
N LYS A 162 -29.21 7.12 6.64
CA LYS A 162 -29.82 6.87 5.34
C LYS A 162 -30.81 8.00 5.11
N SER A 163 -30.42 8.99 4.37
CA SER A 163 -31.35 9.88 3.70
C SER A 163 -31.74 9.26 2.37
#